data_7190cc6880d823f615bbd97e2d8378a8
#
_entry.id   7190cc6880d823f615bbd97e2d8378a8
#
_cell.length_a   1.000
_cell.length_b   1.000
_cell.length_c   1.000
_cell.angle_alpha   90.00
_cell.angle_beta   90.00
_cell.angle_gamma   90.00
#
_symmetry.space_group_name_H-M   'P 1'
#
loop_
_entity.id
_entity.type
_entity.pdbx_description
1 polymer ?
#
loop_
_entity_poly.entity_id
_entity_poly.type
_entity_poly.pdbx_seq_one_letter_code
_entity_poly.pdbx_strand_id
1 'polypeptide(L)'
;VQLSILPLESRSDGALQTNVFNHVGDQVPMAYGDPDQVILSSREALGHIERFAPEGMLLISCVTRRYFLKEDVNQILSAYSDFCVAPGGYVNGELIRIDGKTQATNMSLISVCFREGEAPLVAATRKPHAPVVLGEALSTIQRLATFVTETTKELAETQKQLSFAASHDSFTGLLNRGSIEEMLCRCHKDTRA
;
A
#
# COMPACT_ATOMS: atom_id res chain seq x y z
N VAL A 1 -4.51 2.97 10.61
CA VAL A 1 -4.42 1.95 9.56
C VAL A 1 -4.94 2.56 8.28
N GLN A 2 -4.14 2.53 7.25
CA GLN A 2 -4.47 3.07 5.93
C GLN A 2 -5.38 2.06 5.20
N LEU A 3 -6.59 2.48 4.86
CA LEU A 3 -7.48 1.73 3.98
C LEU A 3 -6.95 1.82 2.54
N SER A 4 -6.81 0.70 1.88
CA SER A 4 -6.49 0.68 0.45
C SER A 4 -7.76 0.91 -0.36
N ILE A 5 -7.83 2.04 -1.04
CA ILE A 5 -8.91 2.39 -1.96
C ILE A 5 -8.48 1.91 -3.34
N LEU A 6 -9.26 1.01 -3.92
CA LEU A 6 -9.03 0.51 -5.28
C LEU A 6 -10.01 1.14 -6.26
N PRO A 7 -9.54 1.73 -7.36
CA PRO A 7 -10.42 2.08 -8.46
C PRO A 7 -10.93 0.79 -9.12
N LEU A 8 -12.24 0.65 -9.24
CA LEU A 8 -12.89 -0.49 -9.88
C LEU A 8 -13.24 -0.18 -11.33
N GLU A 9 -13.73 1.02 -11.58
CA GLU A 9 -14.19 1.45 -12.89
C GLU A 9 -13.94 2.94 -13.10
N SER A 10 -13.58 3.31 -14.32
CA SER A 10 -13.49 4.71 -14.76
C SER A 10 -14.72 5.04 -15.61
N ARG A 11 -15.44 6.08 -15.24
CA ARG A 11 -16.63 6.55 -15.95
C ARG A 11 -16.26 7.59 -17.02
N SER A 12 -17.13 7.73 -18.01
CA SER A 12 -16.93 8.68 -19.10
C SER A 12 -16.91 10.17 -18.67
N ASP A 13 -17.46 10.47 -17.51
CA ASP A 13 -17.45 11.79 -16.87
C ASP A 13 -16.16 12.08 -16.07
N GLY A 14 -15.20 11.15 -16.07
CA GLY A 14 -13.95 11.24 -15.31
C GLY A 14 -14.05 10.77 -13.86
N ALA A 15 -15.23 10.36 -13.40
CA ALA A 15 -15.39 9.81 -12.06
C ALA A 15 -14.78 8.40 -11.95
N LEU A 16 -14.27 8.07 -10.78
CA LEU A 16 -13.78 6.73 -10.45
C LEU A 16 -14.74 6.07 -9.45
N GLN A 17 -15.20 4.88 -9.80
CA GLN A 17 -15.88 4.02 -8.84
C GLN A 17 -14.83 3.28 -8.02
N THR A 18 -14.99 3.29 -6.69
CA THR A 18 -14.04 2.67 -5.76
C THR A 18 -14.71 1.57 -4.93
N ASN A 19 -13.90 0.70 -4.34
CA ASN A 19 -14.34 -0.40 -3.47
C ASN A 19 -14.81 0.06 -2.08
N VAL A 20 -14.62 1.33 -1.73
CA VAL A 20 -15.05 1.93 -0.46
C VAL A 20 -15.72 3.28 -0.70
N PHE A 21 -16.56 3.68 0.24
CA PHE A 21 -17.18 5.00 0.21
C PHE A 21 -16.19 6.07 0.70
N ASN A 22 -16.09 7.15 -0.07
CA ASN A 22 -15.33 8.34 0.27
C ASN A 22 -16.30 9.50 0.45
N HIS A 23 -15.98 10.41 1.36
CA HIS A 23 -16.77 11.61 1.58
C HIS A 23 -16.20 12.78 0.76
N VAL A 24 -17.07 13.70 0.41
CA VAL A 24 -16.63 14.94 -0.27
C VAL A 24 -15.69 15.70 0.67
N GLY A 25 -14.50 16.02 0.17
CA GLY A 25 -13.45 16.69 0.94
C GLY A 25 -12.39 15.76 1.54
N ASP A 26 -12.57 14.44 1.46
CA ASP A 26 -11.52 13.50 1.85
C ASP A 26 -10.29 13.65 0.97
N GLN A 27 -9.11 13.66 1.59
CA GLN A 27 -7.84 13.63 0.86
C GLN A 27 -7.42 12.17 0.67
N VAL A 28 -7.37 11.76 -0.57
CA VAL A 28 -6.99 10.39 -0.96
C VAL A 28 -5.65 10.45 -1.69
N PRO A 29 -4.53 10.13 -1.02
CA PRO A 29 -3.25 10.05 -1.69
C PRO A 29 -3.22 8.89 -2.67
N MET A 30 -2.66 9.10 -3.85
CA MET A 30 -2.40 8.02 -4.78
C MET A 30 -1.23 7.18 -4.27
N ALA A 31 -1.43 5.87 -4.25
CA ALA A 31 -0.41 4.91 -3.85
C ALA A 31 -0.31 3.79 -4.89
N TYR A 32 0.81 3.13 -4.91
CA TYR A 32 0.98 1.90 -5.70
C TYR A 32 1.41 0.74 -4.80
N GLY A 33 1.11 -0.47 -5.23
CA GLY A 33 1.63 -1.67 -4.56
C GLY A 33 3.09 -1.86 -4.94
N ASP A 34 3.98 -1.88 -3.95
CA ASP A 34 5.38 -2.20 -4.15
C ASP A 34 5.56 -3.73 -4.04
N PRO A 35 5.96 -4.42 -5.12
CA PRO A 35 6.17 -5.87 -5.12
C PRO A 35 7.18 -6.32 -4.08
N ASP A 36 8.26 -5.56 -3.90
CA ASP A 36 9.31 -5.89 -2.93
C ASP A 36 8.79 -5.84 -1.50
N GLN A 37 7.97 -4.85 -1.17
CA GLN A 37 7.33 -4.75 0.15
C GLN A 37 6.34 -5.88 0.40
N VAL A 38 5.60 -6.30 -0.62
CA VAL A 38 4.68 -7.44 -0.54
C VAL A 38 5.45 -8.74 -0.28
N ILE A 39 6.61 -8.93 -0.91
CA ILE A 39 7.47 -10.08 -0.71
C ILE A 39 8.16 -10.02 0.66
N LEU A 40 8.69 -8.85 1.03
CA LEU A 40 9.37 -8.65 2.31
C LEU A 40 8.45 -8.95 3.49
N SER A 41 7.24 -8.39 3.50
CA SER A 41 6.25 -8.65 4.56
C SER A 41 5.86 -10.13 4.67
N SER A 42 5.81 -10.83 3.53
CA SER A 42 5.57 -12.28 3.52
C SER A 42 6.72 -13.06 4.16
N ARG A 43 7.96 -12.63 3.97
CA ARG A 43 9.16 -13.23 4.58
C ARG A 43 9.25 -12.96 6.08
N GLU A 44 8.89 -11.76 6.51
CA GLU A 44 8.84 -11.43 7.93
C GLU A 44 7.84 -12.34 8.67
N ALA A 45 6.69 -12.61 8.04
CA ALA A 45 5.72 -13.57 8.57
C ALA A 45 6.31 -14.99 8.70
N LEU A 46 7.18 -15.44 7.77
CA LEU A 46 7.85 -16.74 7.86
C LEU A 46 8.69 -16.88 9.13
N GLY A 47 9.35 -15.81 9.58
CA GLY A 47 10.12 -15.84 10.84
C GLY A 47 9.26 -16.09 12.09
N HIS A 48 7.99 -15.66 12.08
CA HIS A 48 7.05 -15.99 13.16
C HIS A 48 6.59 -17.45 13.08
N ILE A 49 6.34 -17.93 11.87
CA ILE A 49 5.92 -19.32 11.60
C ILE A 49 7.04 -20.30 12.02
N GLU A 50 8.29 -19.98 11.70
CA GLU A 50 9.45 -20.80 12.07
C GLU A 50 9.55 -20.98 13.59
N ARG A 51 9.38 -19.90 14.36
CA ARG A 51 9.39 -19.98 15.83
C ARG A 51 8.24 -20.79 16.39
N PHE A 52 7.08 -20.76 15.77
CA PHE A 52 5.91 -21.55 16.16
C PHE A 52 6.09 -23.03 15.79
N ALA A 53 6.86 -23.32 14.74
CA ALA A 53 7.14 -24.65 14.21
C ALA A 53 5.86 -25.48 13.93
N PRO A 54 4.97 -25.04 13.04
CA PRO A 54 3.66 -25.66 12.80
C PRO A 54 3.79 -27.09 12.25
N GLU A 55 2.84 -27.94 12.61
CA GLU A 55 2.67 -29.28 12.05
C GLU A 55 1.70 -29.30 10.86
N GLY A 56 0.82 -28.31 10.79
CA GLY A 56 -0.08 -28.05 9.68
C GLY A 56 -0.37 -26.55 9.56
N MET A 57 -0.72 -26.13 8.38
CA MET A 57 -1.00 -24.72 8.09
C MET A 57 -2.12 -24.58 7.05
N LEU A 58 -2.99 -23.61 7.23
CA LEU A 58 -3.96 -23.19 6.21
C LEU A 58 -3.55 -21.81 5.70
N LEU A 59 -3.39 -21.67 4.38
CA LEU A 59 -3.06 -20.40 3.72
C LEU A 59 -4.29 -19.79 3.05
N ILE A 60 -4.59 -18.55 3.39
CA ILE A 60 -5.66 -17.77 2.79
C ILE A 60 -5.02 -16.52 2.18
N SER A 61 -5.03 -16.42 0.87
CA SER A 61 -4.39 -15.34 0.13
C SER A 61 -5.42 -14.50 -0.61
N CYS A 62 -5.26 -13.18 -0.59
CA CYS A 62 -6.00 -12.30 -1.45
C CYS A 62 -5.75 -12.63 -2.93
N VAL A 63 -6.81 -12.71 -3.72
CA VAL A 63 -6.70 -12.95 -5.15
C VAL A 63 -5.92 -11.83 -5.87
N THR A 64 -5.97 -10.61 -5.34
CA THR A 64 -5.21 -9.47 -5.87
C THR A 64 -3.70 -9.73 -5.84
N ARG A 65 -3.19 -10.46 -4.83
CA ARG A 65 -1.77 -10.87 -4.81
C ARG A 65 -1.40 -11.73 -6.02
N ARG A 66 -2.27 -12.66 -6.41
CA ARG A 66 -2.05 -13.51 -7.58
C ARG A 66 -2.02 -12.70 -8.87
N TYR A 67 -2.96 -11.76 -9.03
CA TYR A 67 -2.98 -10.88 -10.21
C TYR A 67 -1.79 -9.93 -10.25
N PHE A 68 -1.40 -9.41 -9.09
CA PHE A 68 -0.31 -8.46 -8.96
C PHE A 68 1.07 -9.11 -9.15
N LEU A 69 1.35 -10.20 -8.44
CA LEU A 69 2.64 -10.90 -8.49
C LEU A 69 2.74 -11.92 -9.63
N LYS A 70 1.63 -12.28 -10.27
CA LYS A 70 1.58 -13.29 -11.34
C LYS A 70 2.28 -14.58 -10.90
N GLU A 71 3.26 -15.06 -11.68
CA GLU A 71 3.98 -16.30 -11.39
C GLU A 71 4.88 -16.21 -10.15
N ASP A 72 5.30 -14.99 -9.76
CA ASP A 72 6.17 -14.78 -8.60
C ASP A 72 5.46 -15.09 -7.27
N VAL A 73 4.13 -15.12 -7.27
CA VAL A 73 3.35 -15.55 -6.08
C VAL A 73 3.70 -16.98 -5.67
N ASN A 74 4.03 -17.85 -6.61
CA ASN A 74 4.36 -19.25 -6.33
C ASN A 74 5.68 -19.39 -5.54
N GLN A 75 6.64 -18.47 -5.76
CA GLN A 75 7.88 -18.45 -5.00
C GLN A 75 7.64 -18.11 -3.52
N ILE A 76 6.63 -17.26 -3.26
CA ILE A 76 6.24 -16.93 -1.87
C ILE A 76 5.54 -18.13 -1.25
N LEU A 77 4.54 -18.70 -1.92
CA LEU A 77 3.74 -19.78 -1.38
C LEU A 77 4.55 -21.07 -1.14
N SER A 78 5.53 -21.37 -2.02
CA SER A 78 6.43 -22.52 -1.82
C SER A 78 7.21 -22.41 -0.52
N ALA A 79 7.66 -21.19 -0.15
CA ALA A 79 8.38 -20.98 1.09
C ALA A 79 7.54 -21.33 2.34
N TYR A 80 6.22 -21.16 2.31
CA TYR A 80 5.32 -21.60 3.37
C TYR A 80 5.15 -23.12 3.36
N SER A 81 5.03 -23.71 2.19
CA SER A 81 4.86 -25.17 2.05
C SER A 81 6.09 -25.98 2.48
N ASP A 82 7.26 -25.34 2.55
CA ASP A 82 8.49 -25.95 3.05
C ASP A 82 8.46 -26.22 4.57
N PHE A 83 7.55 -25.60 5.32
CA PHE A 83 7.43 -25.84 6.75
C PHE A 83 6.63 -27.11 7.05
N CYS A 84 5.48 -27.24 6.44
CA CYS A 84 4.56 -28.37 6.61
C CYS A 84 3.54 -28.36 5.48
N VAL A 85 2.63 -29.32 5.51
CA VAL A 85 1.48 -29.31 4.59
C VAL A 85 0.67 -28.01 4.79
N ALA A 86 0.57 -27.22 3.74
CA ALA A 86 -0.04 -25.89 3.76
C ALA A 86 -1.10 -25.74 2.65
N PRO A 87 -2.24 -26.46 2.74
CA PRO A 87 -3.35 -26.22 1.81
C PRO A 87 -3.88 -24.80 1.96
N GLY A 88 -4.53 -24.30 0.92
CA GLY A 88 -5.11 -22.98 0.99
C GLY A 88 -5.87 -22.59 -0.26
N GLY A 89 -6.27 -21.35 -0.31
CA GLY A 89 -7.03 -20.82 -1.43
C GLY A 89 -6.93 -19.30 -1.57
N TYR A 90 -7.44 -18.82 -2.68
CA TYR A 90 -7.57 -17.39 -2.94
C TYR A 90 -8.97 -16.91 -2.58
N VAL A 91 -9.03 -15.78 -1.90
CA VAL A 91 -10.29 -15.11 -1.51
C VAL A 91 -10.36 -13.72 -2.14
N ASN A 92 -11.58 -13.25 -2.33
CA ASN A 92 -11.86 -11.91 -2.82
C ASN A 92 -12.60 -11.13 -1.74
N GLY A 93 -11.95 -10.08 -1.22
CA GLY A 93 -12.45 -9.28 -0.10
C GLY A 93 -12.01 -9.86 1.26
N GLU A 94 -11.38 -9.00 2.03
CA GLU A 94 -10.78 -9.35 3.31
C GLU A 94 -11.22 -8.35 4.38
N LEU A 95 -11.67 -8.89 5.50
CA LEU A 95 -11.95 -8.12 6.70
C LEU A 95 -11.04 -8.62 7.82
N ILE A 96 -10.32 -7.70 8.43
CA ILE A 96 -9.44 -7.99 9.55
C ILE A 96 -9.87 -7.16 10.77
N ARG A 97 -9.73 -7.72 11.95
CA ARG A 97 -9.92 -6.99 13.20
C ARG A 97 -8.59 -6.76 13.88
N ILE A 98 -8.18 -5.49 13.93
CA ILE A 98 -6.95 -5.04 14.60
C ILE A 98 -7.35 -4.04 15.67
N ASP A 99 -6.85 -4.21 16.90
CA ASP A 99 -7.11 -3.32 18.04
C ASP A 99 -8.62 -3.04 18.26
N GLY A 100 -9.43 -4.09 18.11
CA GLY A 100 -10.88 -4.01 18.29
C GLY A 100 -11.65 -3.36 17.13
N LYS A 101 -11.00 -2.86 16.10
CA LYS A 101 -11.62 -2.26 14.92
C LYS A 101 -11.61 -3.21 13.74
N THR A 102 -12.76 -3.39 13.11
CA THR A 102 -12.87 -4.15 11.86
C THR A 102 -12.62 -3.23 10.67
N GLN A 103 -11.79 -3.65 9.76
CA GLN A 103 -11.41 -2.90 8.57
C GLN A 103 -11.26 -3.80 7.36
N ALA A 104 -11.55 -3.27 6.20
CA ALA A 104 -11.24 -3.93 4.94
C ALA A 104 -9.74 -3.82 4.66
N THR A 105 -9.15 -4.91 4.22
CA THR A 105 -7.76 -4.96 3.76
C THR A 105 -7.69 -5.43 2.33
N ASN A 106 -6.52 -5.32 1.74
CA ASN A 106 -6.25 -5.79 0.40
C ASN A 106 -4.83 -6.33 0.32
N MET A 107 -4.59 -7.28 -0.57
CA MET A 107 -3.30 -7.93 -0.77
C MET A 107 -2.77 -8.66 0.48
N SER A 108 -3.65 -9.11 1.39
CA SER A 108 -3.25 -9.86 2.57
C SER A 108 -2.89 -11.32 2.25
N LEU A 109 -2.04 -11.89 3.09
CA LEU A 109 -1.76 -13.32 3.17
C LEU A 109 -1.85 -13.72 4.63
N ILE A 110 -2.78 -14.62 4.92
CA ILE A 110 -3.05 -15.12 6.27
C ILE A 110 -2.59 -16.58 6.33
N SER A 111 -1.79 -16.89 7.34
CA SER A 111 -1.41 -18.26 7.67
C SER A 111 -1.99 -18.62 9.02
N VAL A 112 -2.86 -19.62 9.04
CA VAL A 112 -3.38 -20.21 10.27
C VAL A 112 -2.56 -21.45 10.55
N CYS A 113 -1.78 -21.41 11.63
CA CYS A 113 -0.83 -22.45 11.98
C CYS A 113 -1.40 -23.32 13.08
N PHE A 114 -1.25 -24.63 12.93
CA PHE A 114 -1.72 -25.65 13.86
C PHE A 114 -0.52 -26.44 14.42
N ARG A 115 -0.58 -26.73 15.72
CA ARG A 115 0.41 -27.56 16.41
C ARG A 115 -0.21 -28.24 17.61
N GLU A 116 0.16 -29.49 17.86
CA GLU A 116 -0.11 -30.18 19.10
C GLU A 116 1.09 -30.07 20.06
N GLY A 117 0.80 -29.69 21.31
CA GLY A 117 1.84 -29.53 22.33
C GLY A 117 2.66 -28.24 22.23
N GLU A 118 3.74 -28.19 23.00
CA GLU A 118 4.62 -27.00 23.07
C GLU A 118 5.58 -26.93 21.87
N ALA A 119 5.93 -25.73 21.47
CA ALA A 119 6.91 -25.50 20.40
C ALA A 119 8.31 -26.03 20.88
N PRO A 120 9.11 -26.66 20.01
CA PRO A 120 10.43 -27.07 20.35
C PRO A 120 11.31 -25.90 20.75
N LEU A 121 12.13 -26.07 21.79
CA LEU A 121 13.04 -25.05 22.30
C LEU A 121 14.12 -24.63 21.28
N VAL A 122 14.38 -25.47 20.30
CA VAL A 122 15.35 -25.21 19.23
C VAL A 122 14.60 -25.21 17.89
N ALA A 123 14.52 -24.05 17.25
CA ALA A 123 14.07 -23.99 15.87
C ALA A 123 14.95 -24.90 15.00
N ALA A 124 14.33 -25.81 14.25
CA ALA A 124 15.08 -26.63 13.31
C ALA A 124 15.89 -25.71 12.39
N THR A 125 17.19 -25.94 12.29
CA THR A 125 18.08 -25.20 11.39
C THR A 125 17.65 -25.51 9.95
N ARG A 126 16.78 -24.66 9.41
CA ARG A 126 16.35 -24.77 8.02
C ARG A 126 17.32 -24.03 7.11
N LYS A 127 17.46 -24.53 5.91
CA LYS A 127 18.21 -23.81 4.87
C LYS A 127 17.54 -22.46 4.63
N PRO A 128 18.32 -21.38 4.53
CA PRO A 128 17.76 -20.08 4.19
C PRO A 128 17.01 -20.20 2.85
N HIS A 129 15.80 -19.66 2.80
CA HIS A 129 15.04 -19.62 1.56
C HIS A 129 15.80 -18.84 0.48
N ALA A 130 15.79 -19.36 -0.73
CA ALA A 130 16.37 -18.65 -1.87
C ALA A 130 15.74 -17.24 -1.98
N PRO A 131 16.52 -16.23 -2.37
CA PRO A 131 15.96 -14.92 -2.62
C PRO A 131 14.90 -15.00 -3.73
N VAL A 132 13.73 -14.40 -3.50
CA VAL A 132 12.73 -14.25 -4.56
C VAL A 132 13.27 -13.24 -5.55
N VAL A 133 13.35 -13.64 -6.81
CA VAL A 133 13.75 -12.77 -7.92
C VAL A 133 12.49 -12.35 -8.65
N LEU A 134 12.22 -11.05 -8.68
CA LEU A 134 11.06 -10.51 -9.41
C LEU A 134 11.18 -10.74 -10.91
N GLY A 135 10.07 -11.11 -11.53
CA GLY A 135 9.96 -11.18 -12.97
C GLY A 135 10.17 -9.82 -13.64
N GLU A 136 10.58 -9.81 -14.91
CA GLU A 136 10.88 -8.59 -15.68
C GLU A 136 9.71 -7.60 -15.71
N ALA A 137 8.46 -8.10 -15.78
CA ALA A 137 7.27 -7.26 -15.81
C ALA A 137 7.10 -6.47 -14.50
N LEU A 138 7.34 -7.08 -13.35
CA LEU A 138 7.26 -6.41 -12.04
C LEU A 138 8.40 -5.41 -11.85
N SER A 139 9.62 -5.75 -12.29
CA SER A 139 10.75 -4.82 -12.30
C SER A 139 10.46 -3.57 -13.13
N THR A 140 9.78 -3.71 -14.26
CA THR A 140 9.35 -2.58 -15.09
C THR A 140 8.29 -1.73 -14.42
N ILE A 141 7.28 -2.35 -13.78
CA ILE A 141 6.25 -1.65 -13.01
C ILE A 141 6.89 -0.83 -11.88
N GLN A 142 7.82 -1.41 -11.16
CA GLN A 142 8.52 -0.75 -10.06
C GLN A 142 9.30 0.48 -10.54
N ARG A 143 10.03 0.36 -11.67
CA ARG A 143 10.76 1.48 -12.28
C ARG A 143 9.81 2.62 -12.69
N LEU A 144 8.67 2.28 -13.31
CA LEU A 144 7.66 3.26 -13.69
C LEU A 144 7.05 3.94 -12.47
N ALA A 145 6.73 3.19 -11.42
CA ALA A 145 6.20 3.74 -10.18
C ALA A 145 7.19 4.70 -9.50
N THR A 146 8.47 4.34 -9.43
CA THR A 146 9.53 5.22 -8.93
C THR A 146 9.61 6.49 -9.76
N PHE A 147 9.64 6.38 -11.08
CA PHE A 147 9.69 7.54 -11.98
C PHE A 147 8.49 8.48 -11.78
N VAL A 148 7.27 7.93 -11.72
CA VAL A 148 6.05 8.72 -11.48
C VAL A 148 6.12 9.41 -10.11
N THR A 149 6.58 8.72 -9.08
CA THR A 149 6.70 9.28 -7.73
C THR A 149 7.66 10.46 -7.69
N GLU A 150 8.86 10.31 -8.25
CA GLU A 150 9.85 11.38 -8.27
C GLU A 150 9.38 12.57 -9.12
N THR A 151 8.82 12.31 -10.30
CA THR A 151 8.29 13.38 -11.16
C THR A 151 7.13 14.15 -10.49
N THR A 152 6.24 13.45 -9.79
CA THR A 152 5.14 14.07 -9.06
C THR A 152 5.65 14.94 -7.91
N LYS A 153 6.69 14.49 -7.21
CA LYS A 153 7.33 15.26 -6.14
C LYS A 153 7.98 16.55 -6.68
N GLU A 154 8.75 16.45 -7.75
CA GLU A 154 9.36 17.62 -8.41
C GLU A 154 8.30 18.61 -8.89
N LEU A 155 7.20 18.11 -9.47
CA LEU A 155 6.10 18.94 -9.90
C LEU A 155 5.44 19.67 -8.72
N ALA A 156 5.20 19.00 -7.61
CA ALA A 156 4.62 19.61 -6.42
C ALA A 156 5.54 20.69 -5.82
N GLU A 157 6.85 20.45 -5.78
CA GLU A 157 7.84 21.43 -5.32
C GLU A 157 7.88 22.66 -6.25
N THR A 158 7.88 22.43 -7.56
CA THR A 158 7.86 23.49 -8.57
C THR A 158 6.58 24.31 -8.47
N GLN A 159 5.44 23.66 -8.33
CA GLN A 159 4.14 24.34 -8.15
C GLN A 159 4.12 25.20 -6.89
N LYS A 160 4.69 24.69 -5.79
CA LYS A 160 4.83 25.48 -4.55
C LYS A 160 5.70 26.72 -4.73
N GLN A 161 6.83 26.57 -5.43
CA GLN A 161 7.72 27.68 -5.74
C GLN A 161 7.05 28.73 -6.63
N LEU A 162 6.34 28.28 -7.69
CA LEU A 162 5.59 29.17 -8.57
C LEU A 162 4.46 29.87 -7.83
N SER A 163 3.72 29.18 -6.97
CA SER A 163 2.68 29.79 -6.15
C SER A 163 3.24 30.82 -5.19
N PHE A 164 4.41 30.55 -4.58
CA PHE A 164 5.09 31.52 -3.74
C PHE A 164 5.55 32.74 -4.55
N ALA A 165 6.19 32.54 -5.70
CA ALA A 165 6.65 33.63 -6.57
C ALA A 165 5.49 34.47 -7.11
N ALA A 166 4.33 33.86 -7.38
CA ALA A 166 3.13 34.56 -7.83
C ALA A 166 2.47 35.41 -6.74
N SER A 167 2.64 35.02 -5.47
CA SER A 167 1.97 35.66 -4.32
C SER A 167 2.86 36.58 -3.50
N HIS A 168 4.20 36.48 -3.66
CA HIS A 168 5.17 37.22 -2.85
C HIS A 168 6.08 38.09 -3.70
N ASP A 169 6.55 39.16 -3.12
CA ASP A 169 7.57 40.05 -3.71
C ASP A 169 8.95 39.34 -3.56
N SER A 170 9.66 39.21 -4.66
CA SER A 170 10.93 38.47 -4.74
C SER A 170 12.08 39.09 -3.94
N PHE A 171 11.99 40.37 -3.59
CA PHE A 171 13.02 41.10 -2.89
C PHE A 171 12.80 41.09 -1.38
N THR A 172 11.57 41.27 -0.95
CA THR A 172 11.23 41.41 0.48
C THR A 172 10.71 40.08 1.09
N GLY A 173 10.27 39.15 0.27
CA GLY A 173 9.61 37.91 0.73
C GLY A 173 8.22 38.11 1.33
N LEU A 174 7.68 39.33 1.27
CA LEU A 174 6.32 39.64 1.72
C LEU A 174 5.30 39.38 0.62
N LEU A 175 4.00 39.32 0.98
CA LEU A 175 2.94 39.28 -0.01
C LEU A 175 3.05 40.44 -1.00
N ASN A 176 2.94 40.14 -2.27
CA ASN A 176 2.93 41.20 -3.28
C ASN A 176 1.60 41.98 -3.26
N ARG A 177 1.59 43.14 -3.92
CA ARG A 177 0.43 44.03 -3.94
C ARG A 177 -0.86 43.31 -4.37
N GLY A 178 -0.78 42.51 -5.43
CA GLY A 178 -1.97 41.80 -5.95
C GLY A 178 -2.57 40.84 -4.94
N SER A 179 -1.72 40.07 -4.24
CA SER A 179 -2.15 39.14 -3.21
C SER A 179 -2.77 39.84 -1.99
N ILE A 180 -2.24 41.00 -1.61
CA ILE A 180 -2.82 41.82 -0.52
C ILE A 180 -4.19 42.34 -0.92
N GLU A 181 -4.32 42.93 -2.15
CA GLU A 181 -5.59 43.42 -2.66
C GLU A 181 -6.66 42.33 -2.73
N GLU A 182 -6.30 41.14 -3.20
CA GLU A 182 -7.21 39.98 -3.25
C GLU A 182 -7.66 39.54 -1.86
N MET A 183 -6.73 39.45 -0.91
CA MET A 183 -7.02 39.07 0.48
C MET A 183 -7.96 40.07 1.15
N LEU A 184 -7.73 41.39 0.95
CA LEU A 184 -8.60 42.44 1.47
C LEU A 184 -10.01 42.36 0.88
N CYS A 185 -10.12 42.11 -0.43
CA CYS A 185 -11.40 41.91 -1.10
C CYS A 185 -12.20 40.73 -0.54
N ARG A 186 -11.53 39.60 -0.22
CA ARG A 186 -12.18 38.44 0.40
C ARG A 186 -12.67 38.79 1.79
N CYS A 187 -11.82 39.33 2.66
CA CYS A 187 -12.21 39.74 4.02
C CYS A 187 -13.40 40.70 4.01
N HIS A 188 -13.47 41.65 3.04
CA HIS A 188 -14.58 42.57 2.94
C HIS A 188 -15.90 41.92 2.52
N LYS A 189 -15.86 40.85 1.71
CA LYS A 189 -17.06 40.08 1.36
C LYS A 189 -17.58 39.25 2.52
N ASP A 190 -16.68 38.63 3.27
CA ASP A 190 -17.04 37.78 4.41
C ASP A 190 -17.60 38.58 5.60
N THR A 191 -17.28 39.87 5.72
CA THR A 191 -17.83 40.78 6.75
C THR A 191 -19.22 41.32 6.42
N ARG A 192 -19.73 41.08 5.20
CA ARG A 192 -21.05 41.52 4.75
C ARG A 192 -22.09 40.41 4.62
N ALA A 193 -21.71 39.16 4.87
CA ALA A 193 -22.58 37.98 4.92
C ALA A 193 -22.97 37.65 6.36
#